data_2e3ec1c3096467971715dbc480345cb7
#
_entry.id   2e3ec1c3096467971715dbc480345cb7
#
_cell.length_a   1.000
_cell.length_b   1.000
_cell.length_c   1.000
_cell.angle_alpha   90.00
_cell.angle_beta   90.00
_cell.angle_gamma   90.00
#
_symmetry.space_group_name_H-M   'P 1'
#
loop_
_entity.id
_entity.type
_entity.pdbx_description
1 polymer ?
#
loop_
_entity_poly.entity_id
_entity_poly.type
_entity_poly.pdbx_seq_one_letter_code
_entity_poly.pdbx_strand_id
1 'polypeptide(L)'
;MKKLILKKYKYIIGVDEVGRGPLAGPVAVGVVKLKVEILKATTKWGKGFRDSKKLSAKAREAWLVKINEARCDGWLDYAVAFVSASVIDKKGLSYSIRTAIWKALGAIEHDTKETKVLLD
;
A
#
# COMPACT_ATOMS: atom_id res chain seq x y z
N MET A 1 -5.90 -5.99 -19.02
CA MET A 1 -4.81 -6.07 -18.03
C MET A 1 -5.25 -6.65 -16.69
N LYS A 2 -6.34 -6.17 -16.11
CA LYS A 2 -6.91 -6.73 -14.87
C LYS A 2 -7.18 -8.24 -14.96
N LYS A 3 -7.74 -8.72 -16.07
CA LYS A 3 -8.05 -10.15 -16.23
C LYS A 3 -6.81 -11.04 -16.25
N LEU A 4 -5.72 -10.59 -16.85
CA LEU A 4 -4.44 -11.32 -16.88
C LEU A 4 -3.79 -11.40 -15.51
N ILE A 5 -3.79 -10.30 -14.76
CA ILE A 5 -3.28 -10.25 -13.40
C ILE A 5 -4.09 -11.19 -12.50
N LEU A 6 -5.41 -11.15 -12.62
CA LEU A 6 -6.32 -11.97 -11.82
C LEU A 6 -6.19 -13.46 -12.10
N LYS A 7 -5.77 -13.86 -13.31
CA LYS A 7 -5.56 -15.26 -13.66
C LYS A 7 -4.19 -15.79 -13.27
N LYS A 8 -3.16 -14.92 -13.28
CA LYS A 8 -1.75 -15.30 -13.15
C LYS A 8 -1.25 -15.28 -11.70
N TYR A 9 -1.77 -14.39 -10.89
CA TYR A 9 -1.26 -14.14 -9.55
C TYR A 9 -2.30 -14.42 -8.47
N LYS A 10 -1.85 -14.93 -7.34
CA LYS A 10 -2.71 -15.14 -6.15
C LYS A 10 -2.85 -13.86 -5.32
N TYR A 11 -1.83 -13.00 -5.37
CA TYR A 11 -1.76 -11.80 -4.54
C TYR A 11 -1.39 -10.59 -5.39
N ILE A 12 -1.88 -9.45 -4.96
CA ILE A 12 -1.49 -8.14 -5.50
C ILE A 12 -0.99 -7.29 -4.34
N ILE A 13 0.11 -6.58 -4.56
CA ILE A 13 0.60 -5.56 -3.64
C ILE A 13 0.51 -4.21 -4.34
N GLY A 14 -0.24 -3.29 -3.76
CA GLY A 14 -0.27 -1.90 -4.19
C GLY A 14 0.71 -1.08 -3.36
N VAL A 15 1.38 -0.13 -4.00
CA VAL A 15 2.37 0.74 -3.37
C VAL A 15 2.02 2.19 -3.66
N ASP A 16 2.04 3.02 -2.64
CA ASP A 16 1.84 4.45 -2.78
C ASP A 16 2.73 5.22 -1.81
N GLU A 17 3.10 6.44 -2.16
CA GLU A 17 3.93 7.29 -1.31
C GLU A 17 3.25 8.60 -0.95
N VAL A 18 3.63 9.14 0.21
CA VAL A 18 3.18 10.42 0.75
C VAL A 18 4.39 11.23 1.19
N GLY A 19 4.37 12.52 0.99
CA GLY A 19 5.45 13.41 1.39
C GLY A 19 6.35 13.84 0.25
N ARG A 20 5.97 13.55 -1.01
CA ARG A 20 6.70 14.02 -2.19
C ARG A 20 6.49 15.51 -2.49
N GLY A 21 5.62 16.16 -1.78
CA GLY A 21 5.34 17.56 -1.95
C GLY A 21 6.53 18.45 -1.56
N PRO A 22 6.37 19.77 -1.57
CA PRO A 22 7.46 20.73 -1.38
C PRO A 22 8.02 20.77 0.04
N LEU A 23 7.78 19.81 0.87
CA LEU A 23 8.03 19.92 2.29
C LEU A 23 9.30 19.22 2.74
N ALA A 24 9.94 19.80 3.73
CA ALA A 24 11.10 19.29 4.41
C ALA A 24 10.73 18.22 5.45
N GLY A 25 9.76 17.37 5.18
CA GLY A 25 9.33 16.32 6.08
C GLY A 25 9.76 14.93 5.62
N PRO A 26 9.50 13.91 6.42
CA PRO A 26 9.79 12.54 6.02
C PRO A 26 8.89 12.08 4.89
N VAL A 27 9.37 11.10 4.12
CA VAL A 27 8.57 10.40 3.13
C VAL A 27 8.04 9.12 3.76
N ALA A 28 6.76 8.83 3.54
CA ALA A 28 6.15 7.58 3.94
C ALA A 28 5.75 6.79 2.70
N VAL A 29 5.97 5.49 2.74
CA VAL A 29 5.50 4.57 1.72
C VAL A 29 4.61 3.54 2.37
N GLY A 30 3.41 3.39 1.83
CA GLY A 30 2.47 2.36 2.24
C GLY A 30 2.40 1.24 1.20
N VAL A 31 2.36 0.01 1.66
CA VAL A 31 2.12 -1.16 0.81
C VAL A 31 0.95 -1.95 1.36
N VAL A 32 0.08 -2.41 0.48
CA VAL A 32 -1.09 -3.22 0.85
C VAL A 32 -1.09 -4.47 -0.01
N LYS A 33 -1.15 -5.62 0.64
CA LYS A 33 -1.24 -6.93 -0.02
C LYS A 33 -2.66 -7.45 0.08
N LEU A 34 -3.22 -7.88 -1.03
CA LEU A 34 -4.56 -8.43 -1.11
C LEU A 34 -4.56 -9.76 -1.85
N LYS A 35 -5.42 -10.68 -1.41
CA LYS A 35 -5.70 -11.87 -2.19
C LYS A 35 -6.54 -11.51 -3.41
N VAL A 36 -6.10 -11.92 -4.59
CA VAL A 36 -6.82 -11.65 -5.84
C VAL A 36 -8.24 -12.22 -5.81
N GLU A 37 -8.40 -13.39 -5.25
CA GLU A 37 -9.70 -14.04 -5.09
C GLU A 37 -10.72 -13.15 -4.37
N ILE A 38 -10.26 -12.46 -3.32
CA ILE A 38 -11.10 -11.55 -2.53
C ILE A 38 -11.48 -10.31 -3.36
N LEU A 39 -10.55 -9.81 -4.19
CA LEU A 39 -10.84 -8.67 -5.06
C LEU A 39 -11.98 -8.95 -6.03
N LYS A 40 -12.11 -10.19 -6.51
CA LYS A 40 -13.22 -10.60 -7.38
C LYS A 40 -14.56 -10.60 -6.63
N ALA A 41 -14.53 -10.92 -5.34
CA ALA A 41 -15.74 -11.08 -4.53
C ALA A 41 -16.16 -9.82 -3.79
N THR A 42 -15.32 -8.78 -3.72
CA THR A 42 -15.51 -7.66 -2.79
C THR A 42 -15.78 -6.31 -3.40
N THR A 43 -16.53 -6.26 -4.47
CA THR A 43 -17.03 -4.97 -4.98
C THR A 43 -17.75 -4.19 -3.87
N LYS A 44 -18.40 -4.88 -2.94
CA LYS A 44 -19.08 -4.26 -1.80
C LYS A 44 -18.12 -3.76 -0.71
N TRP A 45 -17.03 -4.48 -0.44
CA TRP A 45 -16.07 -4.08 0.60
C TRP A 45 -15.39 -2.75 0.26
N GLY A 46 -15.04 -2.57 -1.01
CA GLY A 46 -14.40 -1.34 -1.49
C GLY A 46 -15.36 -0.19 -1.78
N LYS A 47 -16.66 -0.42 -1.66
CA LYS A 47 -17.66 0.61 -1.96
C LYS A 47 -17.50 1.80 -1.02
N GLY A 48 -17.41 3.00 -1.60
CA GLY A 48 -17.20 4.22 -0.82
C GLY A 48 -15.73 4.56 -0.60
N PHE A 49 -14.80 3.69 -0.98
CA PHE A 49 -13.39 4.01 -0.90
C PHE A 49 -13.03 5.10 -1.91
N ARG A 50 -12.30 6.09 -1.43
CA ARG A 50 -11.81 7.21 -2.23
C ARG A 50 -10.39 7.53 -1.84
N ASP A 51 -9.71 8.31 -2.68
CA ASP A 51 -8.42 8.88 -2.33
C ASP A 51 -8.53 9.54 -0.94
N SER A 52 -7.55 9.30 -0.07
CA SER A 52 -7.53 9.79 1.31
C SER A 52 -7.74 11.30 1.41
N LYS A 53 -7.36 12.06 0.39
CA LYS A 53 -7.56 13.51 0.33
C LYS A 53 -9.05 13.90 0.24
N LYS A 54 -9.88 12.99 -0.27
CA LYS A 54 -11.32 13.20 -0.45
C LYS A 54 -12.15 12.66 0.70
N LEU A 55 -11.52 11.96 1.65
CA LEU A 55 -12.20 11.40 2.81
C LEU A 55 -12.07 12.35 3.99
N SER A 56 -13.15 12.46 4.77
CA SER A 56 -13.10 13.14 6.06
C SER A 56 -12.22 12.33 7.04
N ALA A 57 -11.78 12.98 8.12
CA ALA A 57 -11.02 12.29 9.16
C ALA A 57 -11.80 11.11 9.73
N LYS A 58 -13.10 11.29 9.95
CA LYS A 58 -13.98 10.23 10.45
C LYS A 58 -14.09 9.07 9.47
N ALA A 59 -14.20 9.36 8.17
CA ALA A 59 -14.24 8.32 7.14
C ALA A 59 -12.92 7.54 7.05
N ARG A 60 -11.78 8.24 7.18
CA ARG A 60 -10.46 7.59 7.21
C ARG A 60 -10.32 6.65 8.42
N GLU A 61 -10.80 7.06 9.58
CA GLU A 61 -10.78 6.21 10.78
C GLU A 61 -11.64 4.96 10.60
N ALA A 62 -12.82 5.11 10.01
CA ALA A 62 -13.71 3.99 9.72
C ALA A 62 -13.05 3.00 8.74
N TRP A 63 -12.36 3.50 7.72
CA TRP A 63 -11.62 2.65 6.79
C TRP A 63 -10.47 1.93 7.47
N LEU A 64 -9.77 2.58 8.38
CA LEU A 64 -8.68 1.95 9.12
C LEU A 64 -9.17 0.76 9.95
N VAL A 65 -10.32 0.90 10.61
CA VAL A 65 -10.95 -0.20 11.33
C VAL A 65 -11.25 -1.37 10.39
N LYS A 66 -11.84 -1.08 9.24
CA LYS A 66 -12.18 -2.07 8.22
C LYS A 66 -10.94 -2.81 7.70
N ILE A 67 -9.87 -2.07 7.44
CA ILE A 67 -8.59 -2.62 6.98
C ILE A 67 -7.99 -3.55 8.05
N ASN A 68 -8.01 -3.12 9.31
CA ASN A 68 -7.48 -3.94 10.40
C ASN A 68 -8.30 -5.20 10.63
N GLU A 69 -9.60 -5.15 10.46
CA GLU A 69 -10.46 -6.34 10.50
C GLU A 69 -10.09 -7.32 9.38
N ALA A 70 -9.90 -6.82 8.17
CA ALA A 70 -9.49 -7.64 7.02
C ALA A 70 -8.12 -8.27 7.25
N ARG A 71 -7.21 -7.54 7.89
CA ARG A 71 -5.89 -8.05 8.27
C ARG A 71 -5.99 -9.18 9.27
N CYS A 72 -6.83 -9.03 10.28
CA CYS A 72 -7.10 -10.09 11.25
C CYS A 72 -7.72 -11.33 10.61
N ASP A 73 -8.57 -11.13 9.60
CA ASP A 73 -9.19 -12.22 8.84
C ASP A 73 -8.20 -12.90 7.88
N GLY A 74 -7.03 -12.34 7.69
CA GLY A 74 -5.94 -12.96 6.94
C GLY A 74 -5.94 -12.77 5.44
N TRP A 75 -6.84 -11.95 4.88
CA TRP A 75 -6.88 -11.74 3.43
C TRP A 75 -6.29 -10.38 2.98
N LEU A 76 -5.89 -9.56 3.92
CA LEU A 76 -5.22 -8.30 3.67
C LEU A 76 -4.03 -8.17 4.61
N ASP A 77 -2.93 -7.64 4.13
CA ASP A 77 -1.83 -7.22 4.98
C ASP A 77 -1.32 -5.87 4.49
N TYR A 78 -0.67 -5.12 5.38
CA TYR A 78 -0.11 -3.84 5.02
C TYR A 78 1.13 -3.52 5.84
N ALA A 79 1.95 -2.64 5.31
CA ALA A 79 3.10 -2.09 6.03
C ALA A 79 3.32 -0.65 5.60
N VAL A 80 3.90 0.13 6.49
CA VAL A 80 4.29 1.51 6.21
C VAL A 80 5.76 1.65 6.58
N ALA A 81 6.53 2.29 5.71
CA ALA A 81 7.92 2.61 5.98
C ALA A 81 8.14 4.11 5.82
N PHE A 82 9.05 4.64 6.63
CA PHE A 82 9.39 6.06 6.62
C PHE A 82 10.87 6.24 6.32
N VAL A 83 11.17 7.33 5.62
CA VAL A 83 12.55 7.80 5.46
C VAL A 83 12.59 9.24 5.96
N SER A 84 13.54 9.54 6.85
CA SER A 84 13.66 10.85 7.48
C SER A 84 14.08 11.93 6.49
N ALA A 85 13.74 13.17 6.82
CA ALA A 85 14.16 14.34 6.04
C ALA A 85 15.69 14.39 5.88
N SER A 86 16.44 14.02 6.92
CA SER A 86 17.91 14.05 6.86
C SER A 86 18.48 13.07 5.84
N VAL A 87 17.87 11.89 5.66
CA VAL A 87 18.27 10.93 4.65
C VAL A 87 17.92 11.45 3.25
N ILE A 88 16.76 12.07 3.10
CA ILE A 88 16.34 12.67 1.84
C ILE A 88 17.35 13.76 1.42
N ASP A 89 17.78 14.59 2.36
CA ASP A 89 18.75 15.65 2.11
C ASP A 89 20.11 15.10 1.66
N LYS A 90 20.54 13.98 2.24
CA LYS A 90 21.85 13.38 1.93
C LYS A 90 21.83 12.50 0.70
N LYS A 91 20.79 11.73 0.49
CA LYS A 91 20.73 10.69 -0.53
C LYS A 91 19.78 10.99 -1.69
N GLY A 92 18.93 12.01 -1.52
CA GLY A 92 17.95 12.39 -2.53
C GLY A 92 16.61 11.67 -2.39
N LEU A 93 15.62 12.24 -3.04
CA LEU A 93 14.24 11.78 -2.94
C LEU A 93 14.03 10.41 -3.58
N SER A 94 14.57 10.19 -4.78
CA SER A 94 14.41 8.91 -5.49
C SER A 94 15.01 7.74 -4.72
N TYR A 95 16.18 7.92 -4.15
CA TYR A 95 16.82 6.91 -3.29
C TYR A 95 15.95 6.63 -2.06
N SER A 96 15.45 7.67 -1.44
CA SER A 96 14.66 7.57 -0.20
C SER A 96 13.35 6.82 -0.43
N ILE A 97 12.64 7.13 -1.52
CA ILE A 97 11.39 6.42 -1.88
C ILE A 97 11.68 4.96 -2.16
N ARG A 98 12.70 4.66 -2.93
CA ARG A 98 13.10 3.30 -3.28
C ARG A 98 13.43 2.48 -2.04
N THR A 99 14.20 3.06 -1.13
CA THR A 99 14.57 2.42 0.14
C THR A 99 13.34 2.15 1.01
N ALA A 100 12.41 3.11 1.08
CA ALA A 100 11.16 2.93 1.83
C ALA A 100 10.29 1.82 1.23
N ILE A 101 10.20 1.76 -0.10
CA ILE A 101 9.47 0.69 -0.79
C ILE A 101 10.05 -0.68 -0.42
N TRP A 102 11.37 -0.84 -0.50
CA TRP A 102 12.02 -2.10 -0.15
C TRP A 102 11.80 -2.48 1.32
N LYS A 103 11.87 -1.53 2.22
CA LYS A 103 11.58 -1.76 3.64
C LYS A 103 10.14 -2.23 3.85
N ALA A 104 9.18 -1.55 3.24
CA ALA A 104 7.78 -1.88 3.39
C ALA A 104 7.46 -3.25 2.79
N LEU A 105 8.00 -3.56 1.61
CA LEU A 105 7.83 -4.87 0.97
C LEU A 105 8.44 -5.98 1.82
N GLY A 106 9.61 -5.73 2.42
CA GLY A 106 10.28 -6.70 3.28
C GLY A 106 9.52 -6.98 4.58
N ALA A 107 8.68 -6.06 5.02
CA ALA A 107 7.84 -6.24 6.20
C ALA A 107 6.60 -7.09 5.94
N ILE A 108 6.27 -7.33 4.67
CA ILE A 108 5.13 -8.16 4.27
C ILE A 108 5.66 -9.46 3.66
N GLU A 109 5.24 -10.58 4.23
CA GLU A 109 5.58 -11.89 3.69
C GLU A 109 4.88 -12.07 2.33
N HIS A 110 5.65 -12.42 1.31
CA HIS A 110 5.11 -12.65 -0.03
C HIS A 110 6.01 -13.56 -0.86
N ASP A 111 5.40 -14.30 -1.77
CA ASP A 111 6.09 -15.11 -2.76
C ASP A 111 6.12 -14.33 -4.08
N THR A 112 7.30 -14.04 -4.59
CA THR A 112 7.49 -13.28 -5.82
C THR A 112 6.85 -13.92 -7.04
N LYS A 113 6.74 -15.25 -7.06
CA LYS A 113 6.11 -15.98 -8.17
C LYS A 113 4.59 -15.83 -8.18
N GLU A 114 3.98 -15.68 -7.02
CA GLU A 114 2.53 -15.61 -6.84
C GLU A 114 2.01 -14.19 -6.67
N THR A 115 2.89 -13.22 -6.56
CA THR A 115 2.54 -11.85 -6.20
C THR A 115 2.93 -10.86 -7.28
N LYS A 116 2.00 -10.02 -7.68
CA LYS A 116 2.24 -8.88 -8.58
C LYS A 116 2.30 -7.59 -7.76
N VAL A 117 3.37 -6.84 -7.93
CA VAL A 117 3.51 -5.52 -7.30
C VAL A 117 3.09 -4.45 -8.30
N LEU A 118 2.18 -3.60 -7.89
CA LEU A 118 1.69 -2.48 -8.69
C LEU A 118 2.17 -1.18 -8.06
N LEU A 119 2.94 -0.43 -8.82
CA LEU A 119 3.41 0.90 -8.41
C LEU A 119 2.48 1.95 -9.00
N ASP A 120 2.13 2.88 -8.18
CA ASP A 120 1.30 4.00 -8.62
C ASP A 120 2.15 5.10 -9.26
#